data_6af5ff66a547bc00b4bdc8ca920316ce
#
_entry.id   6af5ff66a547bc00b4bdc8ca920316ce
#
_cell.length_a   1.000
_cell.length_b   1.000
_cell.length_c   1.000
_cell.angle_alpha   90.00
_cell.angle_beta   90.00
_cell.angle_gamma   90.00
#
_symmetry.space_group_name_H-M   'P 1'
#
loop_
_entity.id
_entity.type
_entity.pdbx_description
1 polymer ?
#
loop_
_entity_poly.entity_id
_entity_poly.type
_entity_poly.pdbx_seq_one_letter_code
_entity_poly.pdbx_strand_id
1 'polypeptide(L)'
;MKIDIHTHIMPDKMPNWVQKFGYGEFIHLEHRNCKACMMKGDKLFREVEENCFDVDLRLKDMKDTSVDMQVLSTIPVLFNYWAKPADGLETSRFFNDHIADSVSKNASHFIGIGTVPLQDIDLAIAEMERCVKELKMPGLEIGSNINGINLGDERFFPFYKRAEELGCALFIHPWEMMGEQQMQKYWLPWLVG
;
A
#
# COMPACT_ATOMS: atom_id res chain seq x y z
N MET A 1 -16.42 1.56 20.30
CA MET A 1 -15.81 1.87 18.97
C MET A 1 -14.87 0.74 18.61
N LYS A 2 -15.05 0.13 17.46
CA LYS A 2 -14.22 -0.96 16.90
C LYS A 2 -13.49 -0.43 15.68
N ILE A 3 -12.16 -0.42 15.74
CA ILE A 3 -11.30 0.10 14.67
C ILE A 3 -10.52 -1.07 14.08
N ASP A 4 -10.62 -1.24 12.76
CA ASP A 4 -9.79 -2.18 12.02
C ASP A 4 -8.60 -1.41 11.43
N ILE A 5 -7.39 -1.69 11.94
CA ILE A 5 -6.18 -0.96 11.58
C ILE A 5 -5.42 -1.57 10.41
N HIS A 6 -5.84 -2.73 9.91
CA HIS A 6 -5.14 -3.42 8.82
C HIS A 6 -6.10 -3.74 7.68
N THR A 7 -6.35 -2.76 6.84
CA THR A 7 -7.20 -2.92 5.66
C THR A 7 -6.57 -2.29 4.43
N HIS A 8 -6.85 -2.87 3.27
CA HIS A 8 -6.29 -2.39 2.01
C HIS A 8 -7.40 -1.91 1.07
N ILE A 9 -7.08 -0.87 0.30
CA ILE A 9 -7.91 -0.37 -0.79
C ILE A 9 -7.05 -0.13 -2.03
N MET A 10 -7.64 -0.27 -3.20
CA MET A 10 -6.99 0.06 -4.46
C MET A 10 -7.94 0.84 -5.37
N PRO A 11 -7.42 1.61 -6.34
CA PRO A 11 -8.25 2.24 -7.35
C PRO A 11 -8.94 1.20 -8.25
N ASP A 12 -10.22 1.43 -8.58
CA ASP A 12 -10.97 0.64 -9.58
C ASP A 12 -10.29 0.65 -10.97
N LYS A 13 -9.62 1.74 -11.30
CA LYS A 13 -8.88 1.91 -12.56
C LYS A 13 -7.47 2.38 -12.28
N MET A 14 -6.51 1.68 -12.87
CA MET A 14 -5.09 2.02 -12.81
C MET A 14 -4.54 2.31 -14.20
N PRO A 15 -3.60 3.26 -14.33
CA PRO A 15 -2.85 3.43 -15.57
C PRO A 15 -2.13 2.13 -15.97
N ASN A 16 -1.93 1.91 -17.25
CA ASN A 16 -1.04 0.85 -17.70
C ASN A 16 0.42 1.28 -17.50
N TRP A 17 0.93 1.03 -16.29
CA TRP A 17 2.29 1.39 -15.90
C TRP A 17 3.36 0.73 -16.78
N VAL A 18 3.15 -0.53 -17.20
CA VAL A 18 4.07 -1.23 -18.09
C VAL A 18 4.21 -0.49 -19.42
N GLN A 19 3.09 -0.06 -20.01
CA GLN A 19 3.11 0.73 -21.24
C GLN A 19 3.74 2.10 -21.01
N LYS A 20 3.44 2.75 -19.89
CA LYS A 20 3.94 4.09 -19.59
C LYS A 20 5.43 4.13 -19.36
N PHE A 21 5.97 3.19 -18.56
CA PHE A 21 7.38 3.17 -18.18
C PHE A 21 8.26 2.34 -19.11
N GLY A 22 7.64 1.45 -19.91
CA GLY A 22 8.34 0.61 -20.88
C GLY A 22 9.09 -0.58 -20.27
N TYR A 23 8.80 -0.95 -19.01
CA TYR A 23 9.44 -2.09 -18.32
C TYR A 23 8.59 -2.62 -17.16
N GLY A 24 9.02 -3.76 -16.62
CA GLY A 24 8.54 -4.32 -15.36
C GLY A 24 7.22 -5.08 -15.46
N GLU A 25 6.79 -5.57 -14.32
CA GLU A 25 5.54 -6.33 -14.18
C GLU A 25 4.63 -5.64 -13.15
N PHE A 26 4.31 -4.35 -13.41
CA PHE A 26 3.37 -3.62 -12.58
C PHE A 26 2.00 -4.27 -12.57
N ILE A 27 1.38 -4.34 -11.41
CA ILE A 27 0.01 -4.81 -11.27
C ILE A 27 -0.94 -3.86 -11.99
N HIS A 28 -1.91 -4.42 -12.69
CA HIS A 28 -3.05 -3.69 -13.24
C HIS A 28 -4.34 -4.48 -12.98
N LEU A 29 -5.49 -3.80 -13.08
CA LEU A 29 -6.80 -4.43 -12.93
C LEU A 29 -7.43 -4.67 -14.30
N GLU A 30 -8.01 -5.86 -14.46
CA GLU A 30 -8.91 -6.20 -15.56
C GLU A 30 -10.27 -6.59 -14.98
N HIS A 31 -11.34 -5.97 -15.48
CA HIS A 31 -12.70 -6.35 -15.11
C HIS A 31 -13.21 -7.43 -16.04
N ARG A 32 -13.51 -8.62 -15.50
CA ARG A 32 -14.01 -9.78 -16.24
C ARG A 32 -15.25 -10.34 -15.56
N ASN A 33 -16.38 -10.42 -16.27
CA ASN A 33 -17.60 -11.09 -15.78
C ASN A 33 -17.99 -10.68 -14.35
N CYS A 34 -18.07 -9.40 -14.07
CA CYS A 34 -18.41 -8.83 -12.75
C CYS A 34 -17.37 -9.11 -11.63
N LYS A 35 -16.16 -9.52 -11.98
CA LYS A 35 -15.03 -9.67 -11.05
C LYS A 35 -13.86 -8.82 -11.50
N ALA A 36 -13.11 -8.32 -10.55
CA ALA A 36 -11.85 -7.65 -10.80
C ALA A 36 -10.69 -8.64 -10.64
N CYS A 37 -9.81 -8.68 -11.62
CA CYS A 37 -8.63 -9.52 -11.65
C CYS A 37 -7.38 -8.63 -11.56
N MET A 38 -6.60 -8.81 -10.51
CA MET A 38 -5.24 -8.25 -10.44
C MET A 38 -4.34 -9.07 -11.35
N MET A 39 -3.77 -8.42 -12.36
CA MET A 39 -2.88 -9.05 -13.33
C MET A 39 -1.45 -8.59 -13.13
N LYS A 40 -0.50 -9.50 -13.25
CA LYS A 40 0.94 -9.23 -13.31
C LYS A 40 1.45 -9.65 -14.70
N GLY A 41 1.62 -8.68 -15.60
CA GLY A 41 1.72 -8.98 -17.03
C GLY A 41 0.47 -9.72 -17.51
N ASP A 42 0.63 -10.84 -18.21
CA ASP A 42 -0.49 -11.66 -18.71
C ASP A 42 -0.96 -12.72 -17.69
N LYS A 43 -0.37 -12.75 -16.49
CA LYS A 43 -0.68 -13.76 -15.47
C LYS A 43 -1.66 -13.21 -14.44
N LEU A 44 -2.69 -14.01 -14.14
CA LEU A 44 -3.57 -13.73 -13.02
C LEU A 44 -2.77 -13.82 -11.71
N PHE A 45 -2.72 -12.71 -10.97
CA PHE A 45 -2.15 -12.67 -9.62
C PHE A 45 -3.20 -13.03 -8.58
N ARG A 46 -4.38 -12.36 -8.63
CA ARG A 46 -5.49 -12.60 -7.69
C ARG A 46 -6.80 -12.08 -8.27
N GLU A 47 -7.90 -12.80 -8.02
CA GLU A 47 -9.25 -12.24 -8.12
C GLU A 47 -9.56 -11.46 -6.83
N VAL A 48 -10.20 -10.30 -6.96
CA VAL A 48 -10.60 -9.44 -5.85
C VAL A 48 -12.08 -9.10 -5.95
N GLU A 49 -12.71 -8.94 -4.81
CA GLU A 49 -14.10 -8.52 -4.71
C GLU A 49 -14.24 -7.00 -4.79
N GLU A 50 -15.44 -6.53 -5.10
CA GLU A 50 -15.71 -5.11 -5.32
C GLU A 50 -15.42 -4.24 -4.09
N ASN A 51 -15.57 -4.76 -2.87
CA ASN A 51 -15.23 -4.03 -1.64
C ASN A 51 -13.73 -3.68 -1.50
N CYS A 52 -12.86 -4.27 -2.34
CA CYS A 52 -11.45 -3.89 -2.42
C CYS A 52 -11.23 -2.52 -3.08
N PHE A 53 -12.20 -2.01 -3.87
CA PHE A 53 -12.10 -0.74 -4.58
C PHE A 53 -13.38 0.11 -4.51
N ASP A 54 -14.52 -0.46 -4.12
CA ASP A 54 -15.78 0.26 -3.93
C ASP A 54 -15.97 0.62 -2.45
N VAL A 55 -15.96 1.92 -2.18
CA VAL A 55 -16.09 2.48 -0.83
C VAL A 55 -17.48 2.25 -0.24
N ASP A 56 -18.54 2.30 -1.05
CA ASP A 56 -19.92 2.16 -0.57
C ASP A 56 -20.21 0.71 -0.16
N LEU A 57 -19.71 -0.27 -0.93
CA LEU A 57 -19.77 -1.67 -0.54
C LEU A 57 -18.98 -1.94 0.73
N ARG A 58 -17.79 -1.34 0.86
CA ARG A 58 -16.97 -1.43 2.08
C ARG A 58 -17.70 -0.92 3.31
N LEU A 59 -18.37 0.22 3.22
CA LEU A 59 -19.17 0.78 4.32
C LEU A 59 -20.32 -0.15 4.72
N LYS A 60 -20.93 -0.83 3.76
CA LYS A 60 -21.94 -1.85 4.04
C LYS A 60 -21.35 -3.02 4.82
N ASP A 61 -20.21 -3.56 4.37
CA ASP A 61 -19.53 -4.67 5.06
C ASP A 61 -19.09 -4.27 6.48
N MET A 62 -18.60 -3.05 6.67
CA MET A 62 -18.27 -2.51 8.00
C MET A 62 -19.49 -2.49 8.91
N LYS A 63 -20.64 -2.05 8.40
CA LYS A 63 -21.90 -2.05 9.16
C LYS A 63 -22.32 -3.47 9.53
N ASP A 64 -22.26 -4.40 8.59
CA ASP A 64 -22.67 -5.79 8.80
C ASP A 64 -21.76 -6.51 9.81
N THR A 65 -20.48 -6.10 9.91
CA THR A 65 -19.49 -6.64 10.86
C THR A 65 -19.32 -5.82 12.12
N SER A 66 -20.09 -4.72 12.27
CA SER A 66 -20.00 -3.79 13.40
C SER A 66 -18.59 -3.18 13.58
N VAL A 67 -17.91 -2.85 12.48
CA VAL A 67 -16.67 -2.09 12.44
C VAL A 67 -17.02 -0.62 12.29
N ASP A 68 -16.58 0.22 13.22
CA ASP A 68 -16.91 1.64 13.22
C ASP A 68 -15.95 2.45 12.32
N MET A 69 -14.68 2.04 12.23
CA MET A 69 -13.64 2.75 11.49
C MET A 69 -12.63 1.77 10.89
N GLN A 70 -12.11 2.08 9.71
CA GLN A 70 -10.99 1.37 9.08
C GLN A 70 -9.83 2.31 8.77
N VAL A 71 -8.61 1.78 8.91
CA VAL A 71 -7.40 2.42 8.40
C VAL A 71 -7.11 1.87 7.02
N LEU A 72 -7.27 2.70 6.00
CA LEU A 72 -7.05 2.34 4.60
C LEU A 72 -5.59 2.51 4.22
N SER A 73 -5.01 1.49 3.64
CA SER A 73 -3.66 1.50 3.06
C SER A 73 -3.63 0.87 1.67
N THR A 74 -2.52 0.99 0.96
CA THR A 74 -2.36 0.29 -0.32
C THR A 74 -2.10 -1.20 -0.11
N ILE A 75 -2.33 -2.02 -1.14
CA ILE A 75 -1.98 -3.45 -1.08
C ILE A 75 -0.46 -3.58 -1.24
N PRO A 76 0.27 -4.34 -0.41
CA PRO A 76 1.72 -4.41 -0.44
C PRO A 76 2.35 -4.78 -1.79
N VAL A 77 1.67 -5.56 -2.62
CA VAL A 77 2.13 -5.85 -3.99
C VAL A 77 2.27 -4.60 -4.86
N LEU A 78 1.70 -3.46 -4.44
CA LEU A 78 1.75 -2.17 -5.10
C LEU A 78 2.86 -1.23 -4.55
N PHE A 79 3.67 -1.66 -3.59
CA PHE A 79 4.81 -0.87 -3.10
C PHE A 79 5.85 -0.56 -4.20
N ASN A 80 6.00 -1.46 -5.14
CA ASN A 80 6.86 -1.29 -6.32
C ASN A 80 8.31 -0.89 -5.99
N TYR A 81 8.89 -1.37 -4.87
CA TYR A 81 10.27 -1.03 -4.47
C TYR A 81 11.33 -1.46 -5.48
N TRP A 82 11.01 -2.44 -6.34
CA TRP A 82 11.86 -2.90 -7.43
C TRP A 82 11.90 -1.90 -8.62
N ALA A 83 10.97 -0.96 -8.70
CA ALA A 83 10.88 0.01 -9.77
C ALA A 83 11.97 1.09 -9.67
N LYS A 84 12.25 1.78 -10.78
CA LYS A 84 13.10 2.96 -10.76
C LYS A 84 12.51 3.99 -9.77
N PRO A 85 13.32 4.71 -8.99
CA PRO A 85 12.84 5.59 -7.93
C PRO A 85 11.75 6.58 -8.37
N ALA A 86 11.94 7.25 -9.50
CA ALA A 86 10.97 8.22 -10.02
C ALA A 86 9.61 7.57 -10.40
N ASP A 87 9.64 6.36 -10.96
CA ASP A 87 8.44 5.61 -11.34
C ASP A 87 7.74 5.06 -10.10
N GLY A 88 8.52 4.62 -9.09
CA GLY A 88 8.02 4.27 -7.76
C GLY A 88 7.33 5.43 -7.06
N LEU A 89 7.90 6.64 -7.16
CA LEU A 89 7.28 7.85 -6.63
C LEU A 89 5.95 8.15 -7.33
N GLU A 90 5.90 8.02 -8.64
CA GLU A 90 4.66 8.27 -9.39
C GLU A 90 3.54 7.29 -9.01
N THR A 91 3.87 6.01 -8.89
CA THR A 91 2.88 5.01 -8.45
C THR A 91 2.45 5.23 -7.01
N SER A 92 3.37 5.58 -6.09
CA SER A 92 3.05 5.90 -4.70
C SER A 92 2.09 7.08 -4.60
N ARG A 93 2.35 8.17 -5.33
CA ARG A 93 1.47 9.34 -5.37
C ARG A 93 0.07 9.01 -5.87
N PHE A 94 -0.02 8.21 -6.92
CA PHE A 94 -1.31 7.78 -7.46
C PHE A 94 -2.15 7.02 -6.42
N PHE A 95 -1.54 6.10 -5.67
CA PHE A 95 -2.25 5.37 -4.61
C PHE A 95 -2.57 6.24 -3.40
N ASN A 96 -1.66 7.11 -2.99
CA ASN A 96 -1.90 8.04 -1.88
C ASN A 96 -3.04 9.00 -2.17
N ASP A 97 -3.10 9.55 -3.38
CA ASP A 97 -4.18 10.43 -3.81
C ASP A 97 -5.53 9.71 -3.80
N HIS A 98 -5.58 8.46 -4.28
CA HIS A 98 -6.78 7.63 -4.22
C HIS A 98 -7.25 7.37 -2.78
N ILE A 99 -6.32 7.05 -1.86
CA ILE A 99 -6.64 6.84 -0.44
C ILE A 99 -7.18 8.14 0.16
N ALA A 100 -6.52 9.28 -0.10
CA ALA A 100 -6.97 10.58 0.39
C ALA A 100 -8.38 10.95 -0.11
N ASP A 101 -8.67 10.70 -1.38
CA ASP A 101 -9.99 10.89 -1.97
C ASP A 101 -11.06 9.99 -1.30
N SER A 102 -10.73 8.73 -1.05
CA SER A 102 -11.62 7.78 -0.38
C SER A 102 -11.95 8.23 1.04
N VAL A 103 -10.94 8.69 1.79
CA VAL A 103 -11.11 9.24 3.14
C VAL A 103 -11.93 10.53 3.12
N SER A 104 -11.66 11.43 2.18
CA SER A 104 -12.36 12.73 2.11
C SER A 104 -13.87 12.59 1.95
N LYS A 105 -14.32 11.55 1.25
CA LYS A 105 -15.74 11.24 1.04
C LYS A 105 -16.42 10.66 2.27
N ASN A 106 -15.68 10.03 3.18
CA ASN A 106 -16.19 9.28 4.32
C ASN A 106 -15.29 9.40 5.56
N ALA A 107 -14.90 10.62 5.93
CA ALA A 107 -13.94 10.91 7.00
C ALA A 107 -14.37 10.43 8.40
N SER A 108 -15.66 10.15 8.62
CA SER A 108 -16.16 9.57 9.87
C SER A 108 -15.90 8.08 10.01
N HIS A 109 -15.53 7.39 8.93
CA HIS A 109 -15.36 5.93 8.88
C HIS A 109 -13.96 5.51 8.44
N PHE A 110 -13.18 6.40 7.82
CA PHE A 110 -11.88 6.06 7.28
C PHE A 110 -10.77 6.99 7.77
N ILE A 111 -9.61 6.38 8.04
CA ILE A 111 -8.32 7.06 8.16
C ILE A 111 -7.44 6.50 7.04
N GLY A 112 -6.68 7.35 6.35
CA GLY A 112 -5.74 6.90 5.32
C GLY A 112 -4.31 6.91 5.83
N ILE A 113 -3.54 5.90 5.50
CA ILE A 113 -2.07 5.89 5.61
C ILE A 113 -1.48 5.70 4.22
N GLY A 114 -0.41 6.45 3.93
CA GLY A 114 0.20 6.47 2.61
C GLY A 114 1.26 5.40 2.40
N THR A 115 1.84 5.37 1.21
CA THR A 115 3.03 4.59 0.87
C THR A 115 4.07 5.47 0.21
N VAL A 116 5.34 5.06 0.23
CA VAL A 116 6.47 5.85 -0.28
C VAL A 116 7.49 4.98 -1.02
N PRO A 117 8.23 5.53 -2.00
CA PRO A 117 9.25 4.78 -2.74
C PRO A 117 10.53 4.62 -1.91
N LEU A 118 10.51 3.73 -0.89
CA LEU A 118 11.59 3.62 0.10
C LEU A 118 12.91 3.05 -0.47
N GLN A 119 12.94 2.67 -1.74
CA GLN A 119 14.18 2.39 -2.49
C GLN A 119 15.03 3.65 -2.76
N ASP A 120 14.44 4.85 -2.55
CA ASP A 120 15.14 6.15 -2.60
C ASP A 120 14.69 7.01 -1.42
N ILE A 121 15.61 7.31 -0.53
CA ILE A 121 15.30 7.95 0.75
C ILE A 121 14.84 9.39 0.58
N ASP A 122 15.42 10.14 -0.34
CA ASP A 122 15.07 11.56 -0.54
C ASP A 122 13.65 11.67 -1.13
N LEU A 123 13.34 10.84 -2.12
CA LEU A 123 11.99 10.78 -2.69
C LEU A 123 10.95 10.25 -1.67
N ALA A 124 11.34 9.28 -0.84
CA ALA A 124 10.47 8.76 0.21
C ALA A 124 10.15 9.83 1.27
N ILE A 125 11.16 10.63 1.68
CA ILE A 125 10.97 11.75 2.61
C ILE A 125 10.06 12.82 1.99
N ALA A 126 10.31 13.21 0.75
CA ALA A 126 9.48 14.21 0.07
C ALA A 126 8.01 13.77 -0.03
N GLU A 127 7.75 12.52 -0.36
CA GLU A 127 6.39 11.99 -0.44
C GLU A 127 5.76 11.81 0.96
N MET A 128 6.52 11.41 1.97
CA MET A 128 6.05 11.38 3.37
C MET A 128 5.58 12.79 3.80
N GLU A 129 6.37 13.82 3.50
CA GLU A 129 5.99 15.20 3.82
C GLU A 129 4.68 15.60 3.14
N ARG A 130 4.50 15.22 1.88
CA ARG A 130 3.26 15.46 1.16
C ARG A 130 2.08 14.72 1.81
N CYS A 131 2.24 13.44 2.12
CA CYS A 131 1.21 12.65 2.79
C CYS A 131 0.75 13.31 4.10
N VAL A 132 1.69 13.72 4.95
CA VAL A 132 1.37 14.31 6.25
C VAL A 132 0.83 15.73 6.11
N LYS A 133 1.52 16.59 5.35
CA LYS A 133 1.21 18.03 5.31
C LYS A 133 0.04 18.37 4.39
N GLU A 134 -0.10 17.72 3.25
CA GLU A 134 -1.11 18.03 2.23
C GLU A 134 -2.30 17.07 2.31
N LEU A 135 -2.04 15.75 2.32
CA LEU A 135 -3.09 14.73 2.34
C LEU A 135 -3.63 14.43 3.75
N LYS A 136 -3.02 15.01 4.81
CA LYS A 136 -3.45 14.86 6.22
C LYS A 136 -3.45 13.41 6.71
N MET A 137 -2.57 12.58 6.17
CA MET A 137 -2.40 11.20 6.59
C MET A 137 -1.56 11.14 7.86
N PRO A 138 -1.99 10.43 8.93
CA PRO A 138 -1.25 10.33 10.18
C PRO A 138 -0.08 9.35 10.13
N GLY A 139 0.08 8.59 9.05
CA GLY A 139 1.09 7.56 8.94
C GLY A 139 1.31 7.04 7.53
N LEU A 140 2.25 6.11 7.44
CA LEU A 140 2.62 5.41 6.21
C LEU A 140 2.66 3.90 6.47
N GLU A 141 2.29 3.12 5.46
CA GLU A 141 2.56 1.69 5.39
C GLU A 141 3.83 1.44 4.60
N ILE A 142 4.74 0.64 5.16
CA ILE A 142 6.02 0.25 4.53
C ILE A 142 6.23 -1.26 4.62
N GLY A 143 6.98 -1.82 3.70
CA GLY A 143 7.35 -3.24 3.73
C GLY A 143 8.34 -3.57 4.85
N SER A 144 8.37 -4.81 5.30
CA SER A 144 9.28 -5.32 6.34
C SER A 144 10.75 -5.36 5.89
N ASN A 145 11.01 -5.22 4.60
CA ASN A 145 12.32 -5.02 4.00
C ASN A 145 12.16 -4.26 2.67
N ILE A 146 13.26 -3.70 2.17
CA ILE A 146 13.28 -2.98 0.90
C ILE A 146 14.30 -3.65 -0.01
N ASN A 147 13.80 -4.41 -1.01
CA ASN A 147 14.67 -5.15 -1.92
C ASN A 147 15.69 -6.04 -1.20
N GLY A 148 15.27 -6.74 -0.13
CA GLY A 148 16.12 -7.60 0.69
C GLY A 148 16.99 -6.86 1.70
N ILE A 149 16.89 -5.53 1.81
CA ILE A 149 17.62 -4.74 2.79
C ILE A 149 16.78 -4.59 4.05
N ASN A 150 17.33 -4.99 5.19
CA ASN A 150 16.65 -4.91 6.48
C ASN A 150 16.37 -3.45 6.87
N LEU A 151 15.21 -3.19 7.48
CA LEU A 151 14.84 -1.86 7.97
C LEU A 151 15.79 -1.26 9.01
N GLY A 152 16.62 -2.08 9.66
CA GLY A 152 17.68 -1.61 10.57
C GLY A 152 18.93 -1.07 9.87
N ASP A 153 19.02 -1.07 8.55
CA ASP A 153 20.15 -0.50 7.81
C ASP A 153 20.22 1.03 7.99
N GLU A 154 21.42 1.57 8.20
CA GLU A 154 21.65 2.99 8.49
C GLU A 154 21.12 3.93 7.40
N ARG A 155 20.99 3.46 6.17
CA ARG A 155 20.43 4.26 5.06
C ARG A 155 19.01 4.76 5.33
N PHE A 156 18.23 4.04 6.16
CA PHE A 156 16.85 4.42 6.49
C PHE A 156 16.76 5.41 7.67
N PHE A 157 17.82 5.68 8.41
CA PHE A 157 17.79 6.57 9.57
C PHE A 157 17.31 8.00 9.24
N PRO A 158 17.70 8.63 8.11
CA PRO A 158 17.14 9.93 7.75
C PRO A 158 15.62 9.92 7.56
N PHE A 159 15.08 8.83 7.00
CA PHE A 159 13.64 8.64 6.86
C PHE A 159 12.95 8.50 8.22
N TYR A 160 13.48 7.70 9.14
CA TYR A 160 12.92 7.56 10.49
C TYR A 160 12.96 8.86 11.29
N LYS A 161 14.10 9.56 11.21
CA LYS A 161 14.22 10.88 11.83
C LYS A 161 13.15 11.84 11.31
N ARG A 162 12.92 11.83 10.01
CA ARG A 162 11.90 12.70 9.44
C ARG A 162 10.48 12.29 9.82
N ALA A 163 10.20 10.99 9.91
CA ALA A 163 8.92 10.48 10.41
C ALA A 163 8.66 10.95 11.85
N GLU A 164 9.66 10.86 12.74
CA GLU A 164 9.59 11.36 14.11
C GLU A 164 9.29 12.86 14.16
N GLU A 165 10.03 13.67 13.40
CA GLU A 165 9.83 15.13 13.33
C GLU A 165 8.41 15.52 12.85
N LEU A 166 7.82 14.73 11.99
CA LEU A 166 6.46 14.94 11.46
C LEU A 166 5.36 14.34 12.33
N GLY A 167 5.71 13.51 13.33
CA GLY A 167 4.75 12.70 14.09
C GLY A 167 4.05 11.66 13.20
N CYS A 168 4.73 11.18 12.15
CA CYS A 168 4.21 10.22 11.19
C CYS A 168 4.37 8.80 11.72
N ALA A 169 3.26 8.08 11.94
CA ALA A 169 3.28 6.68 12.33
C ALA A 169 3.77 5.79 11.17
N LEU A 170 4.54 4.74 11.48
CA LEU A 170 4.97 3.75 10.49
C LEU A 170 4.30 2.41 10.79
N PHE A 171 3.48 1.94 9.85
CA PHE A 171 2.87 0.62 9.86
C PHE A 171 3.71 -0.32 9.00
N ILE A 172 4.37 -1.30 9.64
CA ILE A 172 5.25 -2.24 8.94
C ILE A 172 4.44 -3.46 8.53
N HIS A 173 4.33 -3.69 7.22
CA HIS A 173 3.63 -4.83 6.65
C HIS A 173 4.62 -5.92 6.24
N PRO A 174 4.35 -7.21 6.54
CA PRO A 174 5.11 -8.33 5.98
C PRO A 174 5.19 -8.22 4.45
N TRP A 175 6.40 -8.23 3.91
CA TRP A 175 6.63 -8.08 2.47
C TRP A 175 7.87 -8.86 2.04
N GLU A 176 7.74 -9.68 0.97
CA GLU A 176 8.84 -10.47 0.39
C GLU A 176 9.77 -11.05 1.47
N MET A 177 9.19 -11.87 2.35
CA MET A 177 9.81 -12.33 3.59
C MET A 177 11.22 -12.87 3.36
N MET A 178 12.21 -12.25 4.01
CA MET A 178 13.58 -12.79 4.01
C MET A 178 13.59 -14.16 4.68
N GLY A 179 14.25 -15.12 4.04
CA GLY A 179 14.27 -16.50 4.53
C GLY A 179 13.05 -17.33 4.11
N GLU A 180 12.27 -16.90 3.11
CA GLU A 180 11.10 -17.63 2.62
C GLU A 180 11.40 -19.10 2.32
N GLN A 181 12.55 -19.42 1.71
CA GLN A 181 12.93 -20.81 1.41
C GLN A 181 13.02 -21.69 2.65
N GLN A 182 13.49 -21.16 3.76
CA GLN A 182 13.57 -21.86 5.04
C GLN A 182 12.19 -22.01 5.69
N MET A 183 11.27 -21.11 5.39
CA MET A 183 9.94 -21.04 5.98
C MET A 183 8.86 -21.75 5.15
N GLN A 184 9.13 -22.14 3.91
CA GLN A 184 8.16 -22.78 3.00
C GLN A 184 7.50 -24.02 3.60
N LYS A 185 8.31 -24.83 4.34
CA LYS A 185 7.76 -25.97 5.05
C LYS A 185 6.85 -25.49 6.18
N TYR A 186 5.67 -26.09 6.31
CA TYR A 186 4.65 -25.76 7.32
C TYR A 186 3.94 -24.42 7.15
N TRP A 187 3.98 -23.78 6.00
CA TRP A 187 3.29 -22.51 5.74
C TRP A 187 3.76 -21.35 6.65
N LEU A 188 4.99 -21.43 7.16
CA LEU A 188 5.53 -20.42 8.08
C LEU A 188 5.53 -18.98 7.52
N PRO A 189 5.72 -18.72 6.20
CA PRO A 189 5.61 -17.35 5.67
C PRO A 189 4.26 -16.70 5.95
N TRP A 190 3.20 -17.51 6.10
CA TRP A 190 1.84 -17.03 6.39
C TRP A 190 1.49 -17.05 7.88
N LEU A 191 2.22 -17.82 8.69
CA LEU A 191 1.94 -17.99 10.11
C LEU A 191 2.77 -17.04 10.99
N VAL A 192 3.96 -16.64 10.55
CA VAL A 192 4.91 -15.84 11.31
C VAL A 192 5.46 -14.64 10.53
N GLY A 193 5.08 -14.48 9.28
CA GLY A 193 5.48 -13.39 8.41
C GLY A 193 4.73 -12.09 8.66
#